data_dd8f8edd59e48794cc4bbf6b2eb40db8
#
_entry.id   dd8f8edd59e48794cc4bbf6b2eb40db8
#
_cell.length_a   1.000
_cell.length_b   1.000
_cell.length_c   1.000
_cell.angle_alpha   90.00
_cell.angle_beta   90.00
_cell.angle_gamma   90.00
#
_symmetry.space_group_name_H-M   'P 1'
#
loop_
_entity.id
_entity.type
_entity.pdbx_description
1 polymer ?
#
loop_
_entity_poly.entity_id
_entity_poly.type
_entity_poly.pdbx_seq_one_letter_code
_entity_poly.pdbx_strand_id
1 'polypeptide(L)'
;MTKSDWMDLTVLERKKYNCLSEVLDLSQQLGEAMDRNDDVSVRMLVAMRQDPLLQLQELKRAVDTKRESLSQEDRDRLSALNQGAPPQEGEETAYQGQAGSVRRLLERVLELDERLNRRLAGGNSFYAQKK
;
A
#
# COMPACT_ATOMS: atom_id res chain seq x y z
N MET A 1 -17.04 10.41 16.17
CA MET A 1 -15.58 10.45 16.15
C MET A 1 -15.11 11.88 16.41
N THR A 2 -14.02 12.02 17.13
CA THR A 2 -13.41 13.32 17.38
C THR A 2 -12.54 13.74 16.19
N LYS A 3 -12.19 15.05 16.15
CA LYS A 3 -11.20 15.53 15.16
C LYS A 3 -9.89 14.77 15.28
N SER A 4 -9.47 14.45 16.51
CA SER A 4 -8.24 13.70 16.76
C SER A 4 -8.31 12.31 16.15
N ASP A 5 -9.45 11.62 16.25
CA ASP A 5 -9.65 10.30 15.65
C ASP A 5 -9.48 10.37 14.12
N TRP A 6 -10.12 11.37 13.49
CA TRP A 6 -10.00 11.55 12.04
C TRP A 6 -8.57 11.89 11.62
N MET A 7 -7.90 12.74 12.40
CA MET A 7 -6.50 13.10 12.12
C MET A 7 -5.59 11.90 12.25
N ASP A 8 -5.77 11.08 13.29
CA ASP A 8 -4.96 9.87 13.50
C ASP A 8 -5.08 8.92 12.32
N LEU A 9 -6.31 8.67 11.86
CA LEU A 9 -6.56 7.81 10.72
C LEU A 9 -5.99 8.39 9.43
N THR A 10 -6.13 9.69 9.22
CA THR A 10 -5.60 10.37 8.03
C THR A 10 -4.07 10.30 7.98
N VAL A 11 -3.41 10.47 9.13
CA VAL A 11 -1.95 10.35 9.23
C VAL A 11 -1.50 8.93 8.90
N LEU A 12 -2.21 7.93 9.43
CA LEU A 12 -1.89 6.52 9.13
C LEU A 12 -2.04 6.22 7.64
N GLU A 13 -3.10 6.72 7.01
CA GLU A 13 -3.30 6.55 5.57
C GLU A 13 -2.22 7.26 4.75
N ARG A 14 -1.77 8.44 5.19
CA ARG A 14 -0.66 9.15 4.54
C ARG A 14 0.64 8.34 4.61
N LYS A 15 0.91 7.75 5.77
CA LYS A 15 2.09 6.89 5.94
C LYS A 15 2.02 5.66 5.04
N LYS A 16 0.83 5.07 4.90
CA LYS A 16 0.60 3.96 3.97
C LYS A 16 0.88 4.40 2.53
N TYR A 17 0.43 5.58 2.16
CA TYR A 17 0.70 6.13 0.83
C TYR A 17 2.20 6.24 0.57
N ASN A 18 2.95 6.76 1.54
CA ASN A 18 4.40 6.92 1.40
C ASN A 18 5.11 5.58 1.25
N CYS A 19 4.71 4.56 2.02
CA CYS A 19 5.25 3.21 1.87
C CYS A 19 4.94 2.62 0.50
N LEU A 20 3.70 2.77 0.04
CA LEU A 20 3.30 2.26 -1.27
C LEU A 20 4.02 2.97 -2.41
N SER A 21 4.27 4.28 -2.28
CA SER A 21 5.06 5.03 -3.28
C SER A 21 6.47 4.48 -3.38
N GLU A 22 7.08 4.15 -2.26
CA GLU A 22 8.41 3.54 -2.23
C GLU A 22 8.40 2.15 -2.86
N VAL A 23 7.40 1.32 -2.53
CA VAL A 23 7.25 0.00 -3.13
C VAL A 23 7.07 0.12 -4.65
N LEU A 24 6.25 1.06 -5.10
CA LEU A 24 6.04 1.28 -6.53
C LEU A 24 7.34 1.66 -7.24
N ASP A 25 8.09 2.60 -6.66
CA ASP A 25 9.36 3.05 -7.23
C ASP A 25 10.36 1.90 -7.34
N LEU A 26 10.54 1.14 -6.25
CA LEU A 26 11.44 -0.02 -6.25
C LEU A 26 10.96 -1.11 -7.23
N SER A 27 9.66 -1.30 -7.37
CA SER A 27 9.08 -2.26 -8.30
C SER A 27 9.31 -1.86 -9.76
N GLN A 28 9.24 -0.57 -10.07
CA GLN A 28 9.58 -0.06 -11.40
C GLN A 28 11.05 -0.27 -11.73
N GLN A 29 11.93 0.02 -10.77
CA GLN A 29 13.36 -0.24 -10.93
C GLN A 29 13.66 -1.73 -11.12
N LEU A 30 12.93 -2.59 -10.39
CA LEU A 30 13.04 -4.03 -10.53
C LEU A 30 12.68 -4.49 -11.95
N GLY A 31 11.59 -3.96 -12.50
CA GLY A 31 11.20 -4.24 -13.88
C GLY A 31 12.28 -3.82 -14.89
N GLU A 32 12.87 -2.65 -14.69
CA GLU A 32 13.96 -2.17 -15.53
C GLU A 32 15.21 -3.07 -15.44
N ALA A 33 15.55 -3.50 -14.23
CA ALA A 33 16.67 -4.44 -14.03
C ALA A 33 16.43 -5.78 -14.73
N MET A 34 15.18 -6.27 -14.68
CA MET A 34 14.79 -7.48 -15.40
C MET A 34 14.96 -7.30 -16.92
N ASP A 35 14.56 -6.14 -17.44
CA ASP A 35 14.67 -5.83 -18.87
C ASP A 35 16.13 -5.83 -19.33
N ARG A 36 17.05 -5.42 -18.44
CA ARG A 36 18.49 -5.42 -18.72
C ARG A 36 19.17 -6.76 -18.45
N ASN A 37 18.44 -7.75 -17.95
CA ASN A 37 19.00 -9.02 -17.46
C ASN A 37 20.08 -8.81 -16.39
N ASP A 38 19.85 -7.82 -15.52
CA ASP A 38 20.77 -7.46 -14.44
C ASP A 38 20.37 -8.18 -13.15
N ASP A 39 20.81 -9.43 -13.02
CA ASP A 39 20.44 -10.30 -11.91
C ASP A 39 20.88 -9.76 -10.55
N VAL A 40 22.01 -9.09 -10.49
CA VAL A 40 22.52 -8.49 -9.25
C VAL A 40 21.55 -7.43 -8.74
N SER A 41 21.13 -6.50 -9.63
CA SER A 41 20.17 -5.46 -9.29
C SER A 41 18.80 -6.04 -8.95
N VAL A 42 18.37 -7.08 -9.65
CA VAL A 42 17.10 -7.77 -9.36
C VAL A 42 17.09 -8.26 -7.91
N ARG A 43 18.13 -8.98 -7.49
CA ARG A 43 18.22 -9.50 -6.12
C ARG A 43 18.25 -8.40 -5.08
N MET A 44 19.02 -7.35 -5.35
CA MET A 44 19.14 -6.20 -4.45
C MET A 44 17.80 -5.50 -4.28
N LEU A 45 17.08 -5.25 -5.38
CA LEU A 45 15.80 -4.55 -5.35
C LEU A 45 14.71 -5.39 -4.70
N VAL A 46 14.69 -6.71 -4.91
CA VAL A 46 13.78 -7.61 -4.21
C VAL A 46 14.00 -7.50 -2.69
N ALA A 47 15.25 -7.48 -2.26
CA ALA A 47 15.58 -7.34 -0.83
C ALA A 47 15.17 -5.96 -0.30
N MET A 48 15.42 -4.90 -1.06
CA MET A 48 15.07 -3.52 -0.65
C MET A 48 13.57 -3.31 -0.47
N ARG A 49 12.74 -4.02 -1.23
CA ARG A 49 11.28 -3.91 -1.12
C ARG A 49 10.74 -4.47 0.20
N GLN A 50 11.48 -5.33 0.88
CA GLN A 50 11.00 -5.97 2.12
C GLN A 50 10.71 -4.95 3.22
N ASP A 51 11.55 -3.96 3.39
CA ASP A 51 11.40 -2.97 4.46
C ASP A 51 10.11 -2.15 4.33
N PRO A 52 9.83 -1.47 3.21
CA PRO A 52 8.55 -0.76 3.09
C PRO A 52 7.34 -1.68 3.12
N LEU A 53 7.45 -2.94 2.67
CA LEU A 53 6.34 -3.89 2.78
C LEU A 53 6.05 -4.26 4.23
N LEU A 54 7.08 -4.46 5.05
CA LEU A 54 6.91 -4.71 6.49
C LEU A 54 6.32 -3.48 7.19
N GLN A 55 6.78 -2.29 6.86
CA GLN A 55 6.21 -1.05 7.40
C GLN A 55 4.74 -0.91 7.03
N LEU A 56 4.37 -1.26 5.82
CA LEU A 56 2.97 -1.24 5.38
C LEU A 56 2.10 -2.18 6.21
N GLN A 57 2.60 -3.38 6.53
CA GLN A 57 1.89 -4.34 7.38
C GLN A 57 1.67 -3.76 8.79
N GLU A 58 2.69 -3.12 9.36
CA GLU A 58 2.59 -2.48 10.67
C GLU A 58 1.55 -1.34 10.67
N LEU A 59 1.53 -0.54 9.60
CA LEU A 59 0.55 0.53 9.45
C LEU A 59 -0.88 0.00 9.31
N LYS A 60 -1.07 -1.11 8.61
CA LYS A 60 -2.37 -1.77 8.51
C LYS A 60 -2.85 -2.24 9.89
N ARG A 61 -1.95 -2.80 10.71
CA ARG A 61 -2.28 -3.19 12.09
C ARG A 61 -2.64 -1.96 12.92
N ALA A 62 -1.93 -0.85 12.75
CA ALA A 62 -2.23 0.38 13.48
C ALA A 62 -3.62 0.92 13.12
N VAL A 63 -3.99 0.85 11.84
CA VAL A 63 -5.34 1.22 11.40
C VAL A 63 -6.38 0.30 12.05
N ASP A 64 -6.15 -1.00 12.04
CA ASP A 64 -7.07 -1.97 12.65
C ASP A 64 -7.22 -1.74 14.16
N THR A 65 -6.13 -1.48 14.86
CA THR A 65 -6.14 -1.16 16.28
C THR A 65 -6.95 0.11 16.55
N LYS A 66 -6.77 1.13 15.73
CA LYS A 66 -7.54 2.38 15.85
C LYS A 66 -9.04 2.13 15.65
N ARG A 67 -9.40 1.34 14.63
CA ARG A 67 -10.80 0.98 14.37
C ARG A 67 -11.42 0.23 15.54
N GLU A 68 -10.71 -0.71 16.12
CA GLU A 68 -11.18 -1.48 17.27
C GLU A 68 -11.44 -0.59 18.49
N SER A 69 -10.75 0.53 18.62
CA SER A 69 -10.96 1.48 19.70
C SER A 69 -12.22 2.32 19.53
N LEU A 70 -12.82 2.32 18.36
CA LEU A 70 -14.00 3.14 18.05
C LEU A 70 -15.30 2.41 18.42
N SER A 71 -16.37 3.19 18.64
CA SER A 71 -17.71 2.64 18.81
C SER A 71 -18.18 1.98 17.51
N GLN A 72 -19.21 1.14 17.60
CA GLN A 72 -19.78 0.51 16.42
C GLN A 72 -20.34 1.56 15.45
N GLU A 73 -20.98 2.60 15.97
CA GLU A 73 -21.49 3.71 15.17
C GLU A 73 -20.37 4.39 14.38
N ASP A 74 -19.25 4.66 15.04
CA ASP A 74 -18.10 5.29 14.38
C ASP A 74 -17.46 4.37 13.35
N ARG A 75 -17.35 3.07 13.64
CA ARG A 75 -16.87 2.09 12.66
C ARG A 75 -17.76 2.02 11.43
N ASP A 76 -19.07 2.07 11.64
CA ASP A 76 -20.04 2.07 10.53
C ASP A 76 -19.88 3.32 9.67
N ARG A 77 -19.66 4.48 10.29
CA ARG A 77 -19.41 5.73 9.56
C ARG A 77 -18.11 5.65 8.75
N LEU A 78 -17.08 5.13 9.37
CA LEU A 78 -15.79 4.95 8.70
C LEU A 78 -15.93 4.04 7.47
N SER A 79 -16.63 2.92 7.63
CA SER A 79 -16.88 1.98 6.53
C SER A 79 -17.70 2.63 5.41
N ALA A 80 -18.70 3.43 5.76
CA ALA A 80 -19.51 4.16 4.77
C ALA A 80 -18.64 5.13 3.95
N LEU A 81 -17.76 5.88 4.61
CA LEU A 81 -16.84 6.79 3.90
C LEU A 81 -15.89 6.04 2.98
N ASN A 82 -15.37 4.90 3.42
CA ASN A 82 -14.50 4.07 2.61
C ASN A 82 -15.22 3.51 1.37
N GLN A 83 -16.54 3.39 1.44
CA GLN A 83 -17.37 2.93 0.33
C GLN A 83 -17.91 4.07 -0.54
N GLY A 84 -17.51 5.31 -0.27
CA GLY A 84 -17.85 6.45 -1.09
C GLY A 84 -19.00 7.32 -0.60
N ALA A 85 -19.47 7.13 0.65
CA ALA A 85 -20.49 8.01 1.21
C ALA A 85 -20.01 9.46 1.22
N PRO A 86 -20.90 10.45 1.00
CA PRO A 86 -20.49 11.86 1.02
C PRO A 86 -19.92 12.27 2.38
N PRO A 87 -18.76 12.93 2.42
CA PRO A 87 -18.19 13.43 3.67
C PRO A 87 -19.03 14.61 4.20
N GLN A 88 -19.17 14.70 5.52
CA GLN A 88 -19.96 15.73 6.17
C GLN A 88 -19.15 16.89 6.70
N GLU A 89 -17.88 16.66 7.03
CA GLU A 89 -17.00 17.65 7.66
C GLU A 89 -15.64 17.67 6.95
N GLY A 90 -14.85 18.71 7.23
CA GLY A 90 -13.52 18.85 6.63
C GLY A 90 -12.60 17.68 6.93
N GLU A 91 -12.65 17.17 8.16
CA GLU A 91 -11.83 16.02 8.59
C GLU A 91 -12.23 14.75 7.84
N GLU A 92 -13.52 14.53 7.63
CA GLU A 92 -14.01 13.39 6.84
C GLU A 92 -13.57 13.50 5.38
N THR A 93 -13.61 14.70 4.83
CA THR A 93 -13.16 14.96 3.45
C THR A 93 -11.66 14.65 3.31
N ALA A 94 -10.86 15.11 4.26
CA ALA A 94 -9.41 14.87 4.25
C ALA A 94 -9.10 13.38 4.36
N TYR A 95 -9.78 12.68 5.28
CA TYR A 95 -9.61 11.24 5.44
C TYR A 95 -9.99 10.49 4.17
N GLN A 96 -11.18 10.75 3.64
CA GLN A 96 -11.69 10.04 2.46
C GLN A 96 -10.79 10.26 1.25
N GLY A 97 -10.30 11.48 1.06
CA GLY A 97 -9.37 11.79 -0.02
C GLY A 97 -8.06 11.02 0.11
N GLN A 98 -7.50 10.98 1.32
CA GLN A 98 -6.25 10.27 1.57
C GLN A 98 -6.43 8.76 1.42
N ALA A 99 -7.49 8.20 1.98
CA ALA A 99 -7.78 6.77 1.87
C ALA A 99 -8.04 6.36 0.41
N GLY A 100 -8.71 7.21 -0.36
CA GLY A 100 -8.92 6.99 -1.79
C GLY A 100 -7.61 6.98 -2.58
N SER A 101 -6.69 7.89 -2.26
CA SER A 101 -5.36 7.92 -2.87
C SER A 101 -4.58 6.65 -2.58
N VAL A 102 -4.63 6.17 -1.35
CA VAL A 102 -4.00 4.91 -0.95
C VAL A 102 -4.56 3.74 -1.78
N ARG A 103 -5.88 3.66 -1.91
CA ARG A 103 -6.54 2.59 -2.66
C ARG A 103 -6.09 2.58 -4.12
N ARG A 104 -6.08 3.74 -4.77
CA ARG A 104 -5.64 3.85 -6.17
C ARG A 104 -4.18 3.49 -6.35
N LEU A 105 -3.33 3.91 -5.42
CA LEU A 105 -1.91 3.58 -5.48
C LEU A 105 -1.70 2.08 -5.24
N LEU A 106 -2.42 1.50 -4.28
CA LEU A 106 -2.34 0.06 -4.02
C LEU A 106 -2.72 -0.76 -5.26
N GLU A 107 -3.77 -0.36 -5.97
CA GLU A 107 -4.17 -1.03 -7.22
C GLU A 107 -3.02 -1.03 -8.25
N ARG A 108 -2.34 0.10 -8.40
CA ARG A 108 -1.19 0.21 -9.30
C ARG A 108 -0.03 -0.70 -8.87
N VAL A 109 0.26 -0.72 -7.57
CA VAL A 109 1.32 -1.58 -7.02
C VAL A 109 0.99 -3.04 -7.27
N LEU A 110 -0.26 -3.45 -7.00
CA LEU A 110 -0.68 -4.84 -7.18
C LEU A 110 -0.64 -5.28 -8.65
N GLU A 111 -1.04 -4.42 -9.57
CA GLU A 111 -0.95 -4.70 -11.00
C GLU A 111 0.49 -4.90 -11.45
N LEU A 112 1.37 -4.03 -11.02
CA LEU A 112 2.79 -4.15 -11.34
C LEU A 112 3.40 -5.39 -10.71
N ASP A 113 3.09 -5.64 -9.43
CA ASP A 113 3.57 -6.84 -8.72
C ASP A 113 3.14 -8.12 -9.43
N GLU A 114 1.90 -8.19 -9.88
CA GLU A 114 1.41 -9.35 -10.62
C GLU A 114 2.22 -9.59 -11.88
N ARG A 115 2.52 -8.54 -12.63
CA ARG A 115 3.33 -8.65 -13.85
C ARG A 115 4.76 -9.08 -13.54
N LEU A 116 5.37 -8.51 -12.50
CA LEU A 116 6.72 -8.87 -12.08
C LEU A 116 6.79 -10.31 -11.58
N ASN A 117 5.82 -10.74 -10.80
CA ASN A 117 5.77 -12.10 -10.29
C ASN A 117 5.62 -13.12 -11.43
N ARG A 118 4.81 -12.81 -12.45
CA ARG A 118 4.70 -13.68 -13.62
C ARG A 118 6.04 -13.79 -14.36
N ARG A 119 6.77 -12.69 -14.49
CA ARG A 119 8.10 -12.69 -15.10
C ARG A 119 9.09 -13.50 -14.29
N LEU A 120 9.10 -13.30 -12.96
CA LEU A 120 9.98 -14.05 -12.06
C LEU A 120 9.68 -15.54 -12.03
N ALA A 121 8.41 -15.91 -12.13
CA ALA A 121 7.96 -17.30 -12.14
C ALA A 121 8.05 -17.94 -13.52
N GLY A 122 8.16 -17.14 -14.59
CA GLY A 122 8.26 -17.63 -15.95
C GLY A 122 9.62 -18.21 -16.30
N GLY A 123 9.75 -18.77 -17.50
CA GLY A 123 10.97 -19.41 -17.96
C GLY A 123 12.19 -18.48 -18.08
N ASN A 124 11.95 -17.16 -18.10
CA ASN A 124 13.01 -16.17 -18.20
C ASN A 124 13.51 -15.69 -16.83
N SER A 125 12.91 -16.15 -15.76
CA SER A 125 13.25 -15.76 -14.40
C SER A 125 14.36 -16.62 -13.86
N PHE A 126 15.29 -16.03 -13.12
CA PHE A 126 16.32 -16.80 -12.43
C PHE A 126 15.72 -17.71 -11.34
N TYR A 127 14.55 -17.40 -10.82
CA TYR A 127 13.82 -18.29 -9.90
C TYR A 127 13.34 -19.56 -10.60
N ALA A 128 12.83 -19.43 -11.83
CA ALA A 128 12.39 -20.57 -12.60
C ALA A 128 13.54 -21.49 -12.97
N GLN A 129 14.72 -20.94 -13.21
CA GLN A 129 15.92 -21.69 -13.58
C GLN A 129 16.48 -22.54 -12.45
N LYS A 130 16.03 -22.33 -11.23
CA LYS A 130 16.52 -23.08 -10.06
C LYS A 130 15.71 -24.36 -9.81
N LYS A 131 14.72 -24.64 -10.60
CA LYS A 131 13.90 -25.84 -10.45
C LYS A 131 14.60 -27.10 -10.94
#